data_8c9a8455fded3d47f82bc1f6d4e2bb0b
#
_entry.id   8c9a8455fded3d47f82bc1f6d4e2bb0b
#
_cell.length_a   1.000
_cell.length_b   1.000
_cell.length_c   1.000
_cell.angle_alpha   90.00
_cell.angle_beta   90.00
_cell.angle_gamma   90.00
#
_symmetry.space_group_name_H-M   'P 1'
#
loop_
_entity.id
_entity.type
_entity.pdbx_description
1 polymer ?
#
loop_
_entity_poly.entity_id
_entity_poly.type
_entity_poly.pdbx_seq_one_letter_code
_entity_poly.pdbx_strand_id
1 'polypeptide(L)'
;MTSYASAETVVDAMKRGAYDYISKPFKIEDVQLIVKNSIEKKKLSEENRLLKTVLNDRFQLSNIIGKSAVFQRIFDLIEKVSRSNATVLIHGESGTGKELLAKAIHFNSNRKDYPFVSVNCGSLPENLLESELFGQKNEHLRVLIH
;
A
#
# COMPACT_ATOMS: atom_id res chain seq x y z
N MET A 1 -3.30 32.33 5.42
CA MET A 1 -4.00 33.11 6.46
C MET A 1 -4.85 34.18 5.76
N THR A 2 -6.16 34.13 5.88
CA THR A 2 -7.06 35.07 5.19
C THR A 2 -7.94 35.81 6.19
N SER A 3 -8.26 37.06 5.91
CA SER A 3 -9.19 37.87 6.73
C SER A 3 -10.68 37.65 6.39
N TYR A 4 -10.95 37.06 5.21
CA TYR A 4 -12.27 36.62 4.75
C TYR A 4 -12.09 35.35 3.94
N ALA A 5 -12.34 34.19 4.56
CA ALA A 5 -12.34 32.92 3.86
C ALA A 5 -13.78 32.67 3.35
N SER A 6 -14.04 32.96 2.08
CA SER A 6 -15.21 32.34 1.45
C SER A 6 -14.95 30.84 1.32
N ALA A 7 -15.99 30.01 1.37
CA ALA A 7 -15.85 28.56 1.21
C ALA A 7 -15.08 28.19 -0.08
N GLU A 8 -15.25 28.99 -1.13
CA GLU A 8 -14.58 28.80 -2.43
C GLU A 8 -13.05 29.00 -2.35
N THR A 9 -12.59 30.04 -1.64
CA THR A 9 -11.14 30.29 -1.48
C THR A 9 -10.46 29.22 -0.65
N VAL A 10 -11.14 28.64 0.34
CA VAL A 10 -10.63 27.53 1.14
C VAL A 10 -10.49 26.28 0.26
N VAL A 11 -11.53 25.94 -0.50
CA VAL A 11 -11.51 24.79 -1.41
C VAL A 11 -10.40 24.92 -2.46
N ASP A 12 -10.21 26.11 -3.04
CA ASP A 12 -9.15 26.35 -4.02
C ASP A 12 -7.74 26.21 -3.39
N ALA A 13 -7.53 26.72 -2.19
CA ALA A 13 -6.28 26.56 -1.47
C ALA A 13 -5.98 25.08 -1.18
N MET A 14 -6.99 24.30 -0.76
CA MET A 14 -6.82 22.87 -0.51
C MET A 14 -6.52 22.08 -1.80
N LYS A 15 -7.18 22.42 -2.91
CA LYS A 15 -6.88 21.84 -4.24
C LYS A 15 -5.45 22.13 -4.72
N ARG A 16 -4.89 23.28 -4.34
CA ARG A 16 -3.51 23.69 -4.64
C ARG A 16 -2.48 23.07 -3.69
N GLY A 17 -2.90 22.18 -2.78
CA GLY A 17 -2.00 21.45 -1.89
C GLY A 17 -1.76 22.11 -0.53
N ALA A 18 -2.59 23.04 -0.10
CA ALA A 18 -2.55 23.51 1.28
C ALA A 18 -2.92 22.35 2.21
N TYR A 19 -2.16 22.19 3.30
CA TYR A 19 -2.41 21.16 4.29
C TYR A 19 -3.68 21.45 5.10
N ASP A 20 -3.81 22.74 5.50
CA ASP A 20 -4.95 23.24 6.27
C ASP A 20 -5.06 24.75 6.08
N TYR A 21 -6.16 25.33 6.54
CA TYR A 21 -6.37 26.78 6.53
C TYR A 21 -6.66 27.31 7.93
N ILE A 22 -6.31 28.57 8.19
CA ILE A 22 -6.59 29.26 9.45
C ILE A 22 -7.25 30.60 9.13
N SER A 23 -8.45 30.81 9.69
CA SER A 23 -9.17 32.07 9.60
C SER A 23 -8.73 33.05 10.70
N LYS A 24 -8.69 34.33 10.39
CA LYS A 24 -8.49 35.40 11.40
C LYS A 24 -9.84 35.79 12.03
N PRO A 25 -9.89 36.04 13.36
CA PRO A 25 -8.81 35.92 14.36
C PRO A 25 -8.52 34.46 14.70
N PHE A 26 -7.24 34.09 14.90
CA PHE A 26 -6.82 32.75 15.25
C PHE A 26 -6.10 32.73 16.62
N LYS A 27 -6.21 31.62 17.31
CA LYS A 27 -5.46 31.38 18.55
C LYS A 27 -4.12 30.71 18.21
N ILE A 28 -3.11 31.01 19.02
CA ILE A 28 -1.76 30.45 18.85
C ILE A 28 -1.80 28.92 18.98
N GLU A 29 -2.66 28.40 19.86
CA GLU A 29 -2.85 26.97 20.07
C GLU A 29 -3.34 26.24 18.81
N ASP A 30 -4.25 26.86 18.07
CA ASP A 30 -4.79 26.29 16.80
C ASP A 30 -3.66 26.19 15.76
N VAL A 31 -2.82 27.22 15.66
CA VAL A 31 -1.66 27.21 14.75
C VAL A 31 -0.67 26.12 15.14
N GLN A 32 -0.36 26.02 16.44
CA GLN A 32 0.57 25.01 16.94
C GLN A 32 0.06 23.59 16.67
N LEU A 33 -1.24 23.34 16.87
CA LEU A 33 -1.85 22.04 16.59
C LEU A 33 -1.76 21.67 15.12
N ILE A 34 -2.10 22.58 14.21
CA ILE A 34 -2.04 22.33 12.76
C ILE A 34 -0.60 22.09 12.31
N VAL A 35 0.36 22.88 12.80
CA VAL A 35 1.78 22.68 12.50
C VAL A 35 2.28 21.33 13.00
N LYS A 36 1.94 20.96 14.24
CA LYS A 36 2.30 19.66 14.83
C LYS A 36 1.76 18.52 13.97
N ASN A 37 0.47 18.54 13.65
CA ASN A 37 -0.18 17.50 12.86
C ASN A 37 0.42 17.40 11.43
N SER A 38 0.76 18.54 10.81
CA SER A 38 1.36 18.55 9.48
C SER A 38 2.78 17.95 9.48
N ILE A 39 3.58 18.24 10.51
CA ILE A 39 4.92 17.66 10.68
C ILE A 39 4.82 16.15 10.91
N GLU A 40 3.91 15.72 11.79
CA GLU A 40 3.69 14.30 12.09
C GLU A 40 3.26 13.53 10.84
N LYS A 41 2.29 14.05 10.08
CA LYS A 41 1.85 13.44 8.82
C LYS A 41 2.99 13.34 7.81
N LYS A 42 3.80 14.39 7.68
CA LYS A 42 4.98 14.38 6.80
C LYS A 42 5.96 13.28 7.22
N LYS A 43 6.27 13.19 8.51
CA LYS A 43 7.18 12.18 9.06
C LYS A 43 6.67 10.77 8.76
N LEU A 44 5.40 10.49 9.07
CA LEU A 44 4.77 9.19 8.78
C LEU A 44 4.78 8.85 7.28
N SER A 45 4.54 9.84 6.43
CA SER A 45 4.60 9.64 4.97
C SER A 45 6.01 9.31 4.49
N GLU A 46 7.04 9.97 5.04
CA GLU A 46 8.44 9.70 4.71
C GLU A 46 8.88 8.32 5.21
N GLU A 47 8.53 7.95 6.45
CA GLU A 47 8.80 6.62 7.00
C GLU A 47 8.13 5.53 6.16
N ASN A 48 6.87 5.71 5.79
CA ASN A 48 6.15 4.76 4.93
C ASN A 48 6.83 4.62 3.55
N ARG A 49 7.27 5.74 2.96
CA ARG A 49 8.00 5.72 1.68
C ARG A 49 9.31 4.95 1.79
N LEU A 50 10.08 5.17 2.86
CA LEU A 50 11.34 4.46 3.09
C LEU A 50 11.11 2.97 3.27
N LEU A 51 10.12 2.57 4.09
CA LEU A 51 9.78 1.15 4.28
C LEU A 51 9.36 0.49 2.97
N LYS A 52 8.55 1.16 2.15
CA LYS A 52 8.18 0.67 0.82
C LYS A 52 9.39 0.52 -0.11
N THR A 53 10.33 1.46 -0.07
CA THR A 53 11.55 1.36 -0.89
C THR A 53 12.37 0.13 -0.49
N VAL A 54 12.59 -0.08 0.81
CA VAL A 54 13.33 -1.26 1.31
C VAL A 54 12.64 -2.57 0.91
N LEU A 55 11.30 -2.64 1.00
CA LEU A 55 10.54 -3.81 0.56
C LEU A 55 10.67 -4.03 -0.95
N ASN A 56 10.51 -2.98 -1.74
CA ASN A 56 10.64 -3.06 -3.19
C ASN A 56 12.03 -3.57 -3.58
N ASP A 57 13.09 -2.99 -3.01
CA ASP A 57 14.48 -3.40 -3.29
C ASP A 57 14.73 -4.86 -2.92
N ARG A 58 14.19 -5.31 -1.78
CA ARG A 58 14.35 -6.69 -1.32
C ARG A 58 13.74 -7.72 -2.28
N PHE A 59 12.62 -7.39 -2.93
CA PHE A 59 11.87 -8.29 -3.80
C PHE A 59 12.02 -7.99 -5.30
N GLN A 60 12.97 -7.11 -5.67
CA GLN A 60 13.35 -6.95 -7.07
C GLN A 60 13.94 -8.26 -7.61
N LEU A 61 13.56 -8.62 -8.85
CA LEU A 61 14.04 -9.86 -9.48
C LEU A 61 15.57 -9.91 -9.58
N SER A 62 16.21 -8.75 -9.75
CA SER A 62 17.68 -8.62 -9.78
C SER A 62 18.37 -9.05 -8.48
N ASN A 63 17.66 -8.98 -7.35
CA ASN A 63 18.18 -9.28 -6.02
C ASN A 63 17.87 -10.73 -5.57
N ILE A 64 17.02 -11.43 -6.30
CA ILE A 64 16.70 -12.84 -6.03
C ILE A 64 17.80 -13.72 -6.61
N ILE A 65 18.50 -14.45 -5.75
CA ILE A 65 19.63 -15.31 -6.15
C ILE A 65 19.09 -16.57 -6.82
N GLY A 66 19.30 -16.69 -8.13
CA GLY A 66 19.00 -17.88 -8.91
C GLY A 66 19.75 -17.86 -10.24
N LYS A 67 20.84 -18.62 -10.35
CA LYS A 67 21.70 -18.66 -11.56
C LYS A 67 21.37 -19.82 -12.52
N SER A 68 20.46 -20.72 -12.16
CA SER A 68 20.12 -21.83 -13.03
C SER A 68 19.27 -21.38 -14.22
N ALA A 69 19.41 -22.06 -15.37
CA ALA A 69 18.60 -21.77 -16.55
C ALA A 69 17.09 -21.89 -16.30
N VAL A 70 16.68 -22.73 -15.35
CA VAL A 70 15.29 -22.88 -14.93
C VAL A 70 14.79 -21.62 -14.22
N PHE A 71 15.59 -21.08 -13.29
CA PHE A 71 15.24 -19.83 -12.58
C PHE A 71 15.16 -18.64 -13.52
N GLN A 72 16.05 -18.54 -14.51
CA GLN A 72 16.00 -17.46 -15.50
C GLN A 72 14.66 -17.46 -16.28
N ARG A 73 14.19 -18.63 -16.70
CA ARG A 73 12.87 -18.76 -17.36
C ARG A 73 11.72 -18.37 -16.42
N ILE A 74 11.83 -18.68 -15.14
CA ILE A 74 10.83 -18.26 -14.12
C ILE A 74 10.83 -16.73 -13.98
N PHE A 75 12.00 -16.10 -13.95
CA PHE A 75 12.11 -14.64 -13.84
C PHE A 75 11.52 -13.94 -15.08
N ASP A 76 11.80 -14.44 -16.29
CA ASP A 76 11.20 -13.91 -17.52
C ASP A 76 9.66 -14.04 -17.50
N LEU A 77 9.15 -15.14 -16.93
CA LEU A 77 7.71 -15.32 -16.77
C LEU A 77 7.13 -14.36 -15.74
N ILE A 78 7.79 -14.18 -14.59
CA ILE A 78 7.37 -13.24 -13.55
C ILE A 78 7.31 -11.82 -14.11
N GLU A 79 8.30 -11.38 -14.86
CA GLU A 79 8.30 -10.06 -15.49
C GLU A 79 7.09 -9.84 -16.38
N LYS A 80 6.74 -10.84 -17.22
CA LYS A 80 5.57 -10.77 -18.09
C LYS A 80 4.26 -10.75 -17.31
N VAL A 81 4.14 -11.63 -16.30
CA VAL A 81 2.91 -11.78 -15.50
C VAL A 81 2.68 -10.57 -14.60
N SER A 82 3.73 -9.98 -14.04
CA SER A 82 3.64 -8.81 -13.17
C SER A 82 3.00 -7.59 -13.86
N ARG A 83 3.07 -7.52 -15.17
CA ARG A 83 2.43 -6.45 -15.97
C ARG A 83 0.95 -6.71 -16.28
N SER A 84 0.44 -7.90 -15.92
CA SER A 84 -0.94 -8.31 -16.18
C SER A 84 -1.78 -8.33 -14.90
N ASN A 85 -3.10 -8.40 -15.06
CA ASN A 85 -4.04 -8.62 -13.95
C ASN A 85 -4.49 -10.08 -13.85
N ALA A 86 -3.76 -11.01 -14.49
CA ALA A 86 -4.11 -12.41 -14.50
C ALA A 86 -3.92 -13.05 -13.11
N THR A 87 -4.77 -14.00 -12.77
CA THR A 87 -4.57 -14.86 -11.61
C THR A 87 -3.41 -15.81 -11.85
N VAL A 88 -2.51 -15.91 -10.89
CA VAL A 88 -1.29 -16.73 -10.97
C VAL A 88 -1.38 -17.87 -9.97
N LEU A 89 -1.23 -19.09 -10.44
CA LEU A 89 -1.06 -20.28 -9.61
C LEU A 89 0.42 -20.64 -9.53
N ILE A 90 0.97 -20.66 -8.31
CA ILE A 90 2.36 -21.08 -8.04
C ILE A 90 2.31 -22.45 -7.36
N HIS A 91 2.78 -23.47 -8.07
CA HIS A 91 2.85 -24.85 -7.58
C HIS A 91 4.29 -25.28 -7.31
N GLY A 92 4.50 -26.10 -6.28
CA GLY A 92 5.81 -26.65 -5.92
C GLY A 92 5.80 -27.26 -4.51
N GLU A 93 6.85 -27.97 -4.14
CA GLU A 93 7.00 -28.58 -2.83
C GLU A 93 7.12 -27.54 -1.70
N SER A 94 6.94 -27.97 -0.45
CA SER A 94 7.13 -27.09 0.70
C SER A 94 8.58 -26.61 0.75
N GLY A 95 8.81 -25.35 1.14
CA GLY A 95 10.16 -24.79 1.26
C GLY A 95 10.82 -24.33 -0.05
N THR A 96 10.19 -24.50 -1.22
CA THR A 96 10.78 -24.11 -2.53
C THR A 96 10.75 -22.61 -2.82
N GLY A 97 10.26 -21.76 -1.90
CA GLY A 97 10.24 -20.31 -2.07
C GLY A 97 9.02 -19.74 -2.82
N LYS A 98 7.91 -20.47 -2.88
CA LYS A 98 6.66 -20.00 -3.53
C LYS A 98 6.20 -18.64 -3.05
N GLU A 99 6.29 -18.39 -1.75
CA GLU A 99 5.94 -17.09 -1.16
C GLU A 99 6.87 -15.97 -1.64
N LEU A 100 8.16 -16.27 -1.80
CA LEU A 100 9.13 -15.32 -2.33
C LEU A 100 8.78 -14.95 -3.77
N LEU A 101 8.37 -15.91 -4.60
CA LEU A 101 7.93 -15.66 -5.98
C LEU A 101 6.63 -14.86 -6.01
N ALA A 102 5.67 -15.14 -5.14
CA ALA A 102 4.43 -14.36 -5.04
C ALA A 102 4.72 -12.89 -4.67
N LYS A 103 5.59 -12.65 -3.69
CA LYS A 103 6.07 -11.31 -3.34
C LYS A 103 6.81 -10.65 -4.52
N ALA A 104 7.68 -11.38 -5.20
CA ALA A 104 8.37 -10.86 -6.37
C ALA A 104 7.40 -10.42 -7.47
N ILE A 105 6.34 -11.19 -7.77
CA ILE A 105 5.30 -10.80 -8.71
C ILE A 105 4.62 -9.51 -8.26
N HIS A 106 4.22 -9.40 -7.00
CA HIS A 106 3.55 -8.22 -6.46
C HIS A 106 4.43 -6.98 -6.54
N PHE A 107 5.66 -7.05 -5.99
CA PHE A 107 6.56 -5.88 -5.92
C PHE A 107 7.15 -5.46 -7.28
N ASN A 108 7.04 -6.30 -8.31
CA ASN A 108 7.38 -5.93 -9.69
C ASN A 108 6.15 -5.58 -10.56
N SER A 109 4.95 -5.55 -9.97
CA SER A 109 3.70 -5.24 -10.66
C SER A 109 3.31 -3.77 -10.58
N ASN A 110 2.27 -3.38 -11.33
CA ASN A 110 1.62 -2.08 -11.21
C ASN A 110 0.93 -1.86 -9.86
N ARG A 111 0.84 -2.90 -9.03
CA ARG A 111 0.25 -2.88 -7.69
C ARG A 111 1.28 -2.83 -6.56
N LYS A 112 2.55 -2.62 -6.84
CA LYS A 112 3.66 -2.59 -5.87
C LYS A 112 3.46 -1.62 -4.70
N ASP A 113 2.69 -0.56 -4.93
CA ASP A 113 2.39 0.46 -3.92
C ASP A 113 1.20 0.11 -3.01
N TYR A 114 0.45 -0.95 -3.37
CA TYR A 114 -0.64 -1.48 -2.56
C TYR A 114 -0.13 -2.53 -1.56
N PRO A 115 -0.86 -2.80 -0.47
CA PRO A 115 -0.45 -3.82 0.50
C PRO A 115 -0.48 -5.23 -0.11
N PHE A 116 0.54 -6.03 0.18
CA PHE A 116 0.54 -7.46 -0.09
C PHE A 116 -0.11 -8.18 1.09
N VAL A 117 -1.28 -8.76 0.86
CA VAL A 117 -2.03 -9.50 1.88
C VAL A 117 -1.86 -11.00 1.63
N SER A 118 -1.31 -11.73 2.60
CA SER A 118 -1.20 -13.19 2.52
C SER A 118 -2.18 -13.83 3.51
N VAL A 119 -2.95 -14.80 3.03
CA VAL A 119 -3.92 -15.56 3.83
C VAL A 119 -3.51 -17.03 3.82
N ASN A 120 -3.33 -17.61 5.01
CA ASN A 120 -3.09 -19.05 5.13
C ASN A 120 -4.43 -19.78 5.27
N CYS A 121 -4.97 -20.25 4.16
CA CYS A 121 -6.25 -20.94 4.13
C CYS A 121 -6.28 -22.23 4.98
N GLY A 122 -5.14 -22.88 5.18
CA GLY A 122 -5.06 -24.10 6.01
C GLY A 122 -5.15 -23.84 7.51
N SER A 123 -4.96 -22.60 7.96
CA SER A 123 -5.04 -22.22 9.38
C SER A 123 -6.39 -21.60 9.77
N LEU A 124 -7.26 -21.34 8.80
CA LEU A 124 -8.57 -20.74 9.03
C LEU A 124 -9.67 -21.81 9.02
N PRO A 125 -10.60 -21.77 9.97
CA PRO A 125 -11.85 -22.55 9.89
C PRO A 125 -12.62 -22.20 8.62
N GLU A 126 -13.28 -23.18 7.99
CA GLU A 126 -14.01 -22.99 6.72
C GLU A 126 -15.03 -21.86 6.77
N ASN A 127 -15.73 -21.70 7.88
CA ASN A 127 -16.74 -20.65 8.08
C ASN A 127 -16.14 -19.23 8.15
N LEU A 128 -14.84 -19.09 8.47
CA LEU A 128 -14.15 -17.81 8.49
C LEU A 128 -13.44 -17.50 7.17
N LEU A 129 -13.11 -18.54 6.38
CA LEU A 129 -12.38 -18.38 5.13
C LEU A 129 -13.15 -17.50 4.13
N GLU A 130 -14.46 -17.72 3.98
CA GLU A 130 -15.30 -16.93 3.08
C GLU A 130 -15.36 -15.46 3.53
N SER A 131 -15.51 -15.22 4.83
CA SER A 131 -15.61 -13.88 5.39
C SER A 131 -14.27 -13.10 5.28
N GLU A 132 -13.14 -13.78 5.42
CA GLU A 132 -11.80 -13.16 5.25
C GLU A 132 -11.48 -12.87 3.77
N LEU A 133 -11.88 -13.76 2.85
CA LEU A 133 -11.60 -13.60 1.42
C LEU A 133 -12.55 -12.61 0.73
N PHE A 134 -13.84 -12.58 1.14
CA PHE A 134 -14.88 -11.82 0.44
C PHE A 134 -15.51 -10.71 1.31
N GLY A 135 -15.06 -10.57 2.56
CA GLY A 135 -15.60 -9.63 3.53
C GLY A 135 -16.93 -10.10 4.12
N GLN A 136 -17.22 -9.66 5.35
CA GLN A 136 -18.52 -9.89 5.97
C GLN A 136 -19.54 -8.85 5.46
N LYS A 137 -20.68 -9.30 4.96
CA LYS A 137 -21.86 -8.47 4.73
C LYS A 137 -22.54 -8.10 6.07
N ASN A 138 -21.81 -7.51 6.99
CA ASN A 138 -22.41 -6.98 8.20
C ASN A 138 -22.49 -5.46 8.11
N GLU A 139 -23.67 -4.92 8.23
CA GLU A 139 -24.08 -3.52 8.11
C GLU A 139 -23.37 -2.55 9.09
N HIS A 140 -22.44 -3.01 9.93
CA HIS A 140 -21.80 -2.20 10.95
C HIS A 140 -20.28 -2.04 10.82
N LEU A 141 -19.63 -2.67 9.85
CA LEU A 141 -18.20 -2.45 9.54
C LEU A 141 -18.05 -1.94 8.12
N ARG A 142 -18.31 -0.65 7.93
CA ARG A 142 -17.79 0.07 6.76
C ARG A 142 -16.27 0.17 6.90
N VAL A 143 -15.56 -0.88 6.55
CA VAL A 143 -14.16 -0.73 6.18
C VAL A 143 -14.15 -0.02 4.84
N LEU A 144 -13.85 1.26 4.87
CA LEU A 144 -13.61 2.08 3.68
C LEU A 144 -12.35 1.53 3.00
N ILE A 145 -12.54 0.63 2.05
CA ILE A 145 -11.52 0.29 1.06
C ILE A 145 -11.59 1.40 0.01
N HIS A 146 -10.68 2.33 0.12
CA HIS A 146 -10.42 3.33 -0.91
C HIS A 146 -9.19 2.91 -1.69
#